data_da1d92bf14a7100f7577510593939052
#
_entry.id   da1d92bf14a7100f7577510593939052
#
_cell.length_a   1.000
_cell.length_b   1.000
_cell.length_c   1.000
_cell.angle_alpha   90.00
_cell.angle_beta   90.00
_cell.angle_gamma   90.00
#
_symmetry.space_group_name_H-M   'P 1'
#
loop_
_entity.id
_entity.type
_entity.pdbx_description
1 polymer ?
#
loop_
_entity_poly.entity_id
_entity_poly.type
_entity_poly.pdbx_seq_one_letter_code
_entity_poly.pdbx_strand_id
1 'polypeptide(L)'
;MQNNNDSVLRVIFADDDLLYMEQESILLRRQPSLDLVGTANCGTALLELASRVEWDVALLDIGMPGLDGIATLQRLLEQRPEAVALMLTAFERPETLRQALETGAKGFLTKDTPSEEIAELIHRAYKGKTVLDDRPLDMLRDFYLQGEPEPVDPEFARRLENLPPRLRKVADCLAQSMTNREISRATGLAENTVGSYVRDVITELGARRGEIAVKMGQLELRTE
;
A
#
# COMPACT_ATOMS: atom_id res chain seq x y z
N MET A 1 21.04 -24.48 -25.17
CA MET A 1 21.47 -24.62 -23.76
C MET A 1 21.56 -23.23 -23.20
N GLN A 2 20.48 -22.71 -22.60
CA GLN A 2 20.50 -21.45 -21.89
C GLN A 2 21.04 -21.77 -20.50
N ASN A 3 22.21 -21.22 -20.16
CA ASN A 3 22.72 -21.22 -18.80
C ASN A 3 21.78 -20.35 -17.95
N ASN A 4 20.82 -20.97 -17.31
CA ASN A 4 20.04 -20.36 -16.23
C ASN A 4 20.94 -20.33 -14.97
N ASN A 5 21.88 -19.40 -14.93
CA ASN A 5 22.62 -19.06 -13.72
C ASN A 5 21.77 -18.05 -12.94
N ASP A 6 20.52 -18.41 -12.60
CA ASP A 6 19.73 -17.63 -11.66
C ASP A 6 20.30 -17.91 -10.27
N SER A 7 21.18 -17.02 -9.81
CA SER A 7 21.69 -17.02 -8.44
C SER A 7 20.51 -16.93 -7.48
N VAL A 8 20.57 -17.69 -6.38
CA VAL A 8 19.62 -17.56 -5.28
C VAL A 8 19.69 -16.13 -4.76
N LEU A 9 18.57 -15.41 -4.77
CA LEU A 9 18.50 -14.02 -4.31
C LEU A 9 18.17 -13.98 -2.82
N ARG A 10 18.95 -13.20 -2.07
CA ARG A 10 18.72 -12.97 -0.65
C ARG A 10 17.68 -11.87 -0.47
N VAL A 11 16.60 -12.20 0.21
CA VAL A 11 15.46 -11.32 0.40
C VAL A 11 15.35 -10.91 1.86
N ILE A 12 15.13 -9.62 2.12
CA ILE A 12 14.61 -9.11 3.40
C ILE A 12 13.16 -8.69 3.21
N PHE A 13 12.32 -8.94 4.21
CA PHE A 13 10.90 -8.67 4.12
C PHE A 13 10.39 -7.93 5.35
N ALA A 14 9.59 -6.87 5.15
CA ALA A 14 8.93 -6.13 6.23
C ALA A 14 7.42 -6.00 6.01
N ASP A 15 6.67 -6.31 7.08
CA ASP A 15 5.21 -6.20 7.13
C ASP A 15 4.79 -6.10 8.60
N ASP A 16 3.83 -5.23 8.94
CA ASP A 16 3.33 -5.10 10.32
C ASP A 16 2.21 -6.11 10.64
N ASP A 17 1.59 -6.71 9.63
CA ASP A 17 0.71 -7.86 9.79
C ASP A 17 1.54 -9.13 10.02
N LEU A 18 1.73 -9.47 11.30
CA LEU A 18 2.53 -10.63 11.70
C LEU A 18 2.02 -11.94 11.14
N LEU A 19 0.70 -12.09 10.97
CA LEU A 19 0.10 -13.31 10.44
C LEU A 19 0.42 -13.46 8.95
N TYR A 20 0.24 -12.38 8.18
CA TYR A 20 0.60 -12.35 6.76
C TYR A 20 2.11 -12.58 6.59
N MET A 21 2.95 -11.86 7.35
CA MET A 21 4.40 -12.00 7.31
C MET A 21 4.85 -13.43 7.59
N GLU A 22 4.25 -14.12 8.56
CA GLU A 22 4.58 -15.51 8.88
C GLU A 22 4.20 -16.46 7.72
N GLN A 23 2.97 -16.33 7.20
CA GLN A 23 2.47 -17.13 6.10
C GLN A 23 3.31 -16.93 4.83
N GLU A 24 3.55 -15.68 4.43
CA GLU A 24 4.31 -15.36 3.23
C GLU A 24 5.78 -15.79 3.37
N SER A 25 6.38 -15.64 4.56
CA SER A 25 7.74 -16.11 4.83
C SER A 25 7.90 -17.62 4.61
N ILE A 26 6.90 -18.41 5.00
CA ILE A 26 6.91 -19.86 4.77
C ILE A 26 6.88 -20.17 3.26
N LEU A 27 6.09 -19.42 2.50
CA LEU A 27 5.94 -19.63 1.07
C LEU A 27 7.18 -19.16 0.30
N LEU A 28 7.74 -18.00 0.64
CA LEU A 28 8.99 -17.50 0.05
C LEU A 28 10.18 -18.45 0.31
N ARG A 29 10.27 -19.04 1.52
CA ARG A 29 11.33 -20.03 1.84
C ARG A 29 11.20 -21.34 1.06
N ARG A 30 10.04 -21.65 0.48
CA ARG A 30 9.83 -22.81 -0.38
C ARG A 30 10.31 -22.57 -1.81
N GLN A 31 10.55 -21.31 -2.19
CA GLN A 31 11.04 -20.97 -3.53
C GLN A 31 12.55 -21.24 -3.63
N PRO A 32 12.99 -22.22 -4.45
CA PRO A 32 14.39 -22.63 -4.48
C PRO A 32 15.33 -21.52 -5.01
N SER A 33 14.78 -20.49 -5.65
CA SER A 33 15.52 -19.35 -6.19
C SER A 33 15.63 -18.17 -5.23
N LEU A 34 15.04 -18.25 -4.02
CA LEU A 34 15.06 -17.20 -3.01
C LEU A 34 15.64 -17.73 -1.69
N ASP A 35 16.35 -16.86 -1.00
CA ASP A 35 16.79 -17.04 0.38
C ASP A 35 16.25 -15.89 1.24
N LEU A 36 15.22 -16.15 2.04
CA LEU A 36 14.67 -15.15 2.97
C LEU A 36 15.60 -15.05 4.18
N VAL A 37 16.53 -14.09 4.13
CA VAL A 37 17.60 -13.89 5.15
C VAL A 37 17.12 -13.14 6.39
N GLY A 38 15.96 -12.49 6.34
CA GLY A 38 15.38 -11.87 7.53
C GLY A 38 14.04 -11.21 7.28
N THR A 39 13.32 -11.00 8.40
CA THR A 39 12.02 -10.31 8.41
C THR A 39 11.99 -9.25 9.49
N ALA A 40 11.15 -8.23 9.32
CA ALA A 40 10.95 -7.15 10.26
C ALA A 40 9.46 -6.77 10.31
N ASN A 41 8.98 -6.32 11.47
CA ASN A 41 7.58 -5.93 11.65
C ASN A 41 7.36 -4.41 11.60
N CYS A 42 8.37 -3.65 11.21
CA CYS A 42 8.28 -2.20 10.98
C CYS A 42 9.50 -1.70 10.19
N GLY A 43 9.40 -0.51 9.61
CA GLY A 43 10.46 0.08 8.80
C GLY A 43 11.78 0.28 9.55
N THR A 44 11.74 0.72 10.81
CA THR A 44 12.97 0.92 11.61
C THR A 44 13.72 -0.40 11.83
N ALA A 45 12.99 -1.46 12.18
CA ALA A 45 13.60 -2.78 12.38
C ALA A 45 14.17 -3.34 11.06
N LEU A 46 13.53 -3.05 9.92
CA LEU A 46 14.08 -3.45 8.62
C LEU A 46 15.39 -2.73 8.29
N LEU A 47 15.49 -1.43 8.56
CA LEU A 47 16.74 -0.68 8.34
C LEU A 47 17.88 -1.23 9.20
N GLU A 48 17.60 -1.59 10.45
CA GLU A 48 18.58 -2.25 11.32
C GLU A 48 18.98 -3.63 10.79
N LEU A 49 18.02 -4.41 10.32
CA LEU A 49 18.29 -5.71 9.70
C LEU A 49 19.15 -5.54 8.45
N ALA A 50 18.77 -4.64 7.55
CA ALA A 50 19.49 -4.35 6.30
C ALA A 50 20.96 -3.94 6.50
N SER A 51 21.27 -3.34 7.65
CA SER A 51 22.65 -2.96 8.01
C SER A 51 23.49 -4.13 8.53
N ARG A 52 22.88 -5.25 8.91
CA ARG A 52 23.54 -6.39 9.58
C ARG A 52 23.67 -7.62 8.71
N VAL A 53 22.84 -7.75 7.68
CA VAL A 53 22.83 -8.90 6.80
C VAL A 53 23.10 -8.48 5.36
N GLU A 54 23.69 -9.40 4.61
CA GLU A 54 23.79 -9.23 3.16
C GLU A 54 22.45 -9.60 2.51
N TRP A 55 21.95 -8.74 1.66
CA TRP A 55 20.68 -8.92 0.94
C TRP A 55 20.75 -8.34 -0.47
N ASP A 56 19.89 -8.81 -1.33
CA ASP A 56 19.83 -8.42 -2.75
C ASP A 56 18.52 -7.66 -3.06
N VAL A 57 17.41 -8.05 -2.44
CA VAL A 57 16.09 -7.45 -2.66
C VAL A 57 15.37 -7.23 -1.33
N ALA A 58 14.73 -6.08 -1.19
CA ALA A 58 13.81 -5.78 -0.10
C ALA A 58 12.36 -5.88 -0.57
N LEU A 59 11.52 -6.59 0.18
CA LEU A 59 10.08 -6.64 0.01
C LEU A 59 9.44 -5.85 1.16
N LEU A 60 8.67 -4.79 0.84
CA LEU A 60 8.22 -3.79 1.81
C LEU A 60 6.71 -3.62 1.78
N ASP A 61 6.04 -3.89 2.90
CA ASP A 61 4.67 -3.39 3.04
C ASP A 61 4.67 -1.86 3.13
N ILE A 62 3.64 -1.23 2.56
CA ILE A 62 3.48 0.24 2.59
C ILE A 62 2.92 0.69 3.93
N GLY A 63 1.93 -0.01 4.45
CA GLY A 63 1.08 0.42 5.55
C GLY A 63 1.66 0.30 6.95
N MET A 64 2.98 0.25 7.12
CA MET A 64 3.61 0.01 8.43
C MET A 64 3.51 1.21 9.38
N PRO A 65 3.25 0.99 10.69
CA PRO A 65 3.16 2.06 11.66
C PRO A 65 4.53 2.71 11.96
N GLY A 66 4.51 4.01 12.21
CA GLY A 66 5.72 4.79 12.51
C GLY A 66 6.49 5.17 11.25
N LEU A 67 7.46 4.39 10.85
CA LEU A 67 8.17 4.55 9.58
C LEU A 67 7.49 3.65 8.54
N ASP A 68 6.70 4.26 7.63
CA ASP A 68 6.01 3.54 6.57
C ASP A 68 6.94 2.95 5.51
N GLY A 69 6.38 2.17 4.58
CA GLY A 69 7.19 1.49 3.56
C GLY A 69 7.89 2.44 2.60
N ILE A 70 7.26 3.57 2.24
CA ILE A 70 7.85 4.55 1.31
C ILE A 70 9.01 5.30 1.98
N ALA A 71 8.82 5.76 3.21
CA ALA A 71 9.88 6.39 3.97
C ALA A 71 11.03 5.41 4.31
N THR A 72 10.70 4.12 4.49
CA THR A 72 11.70 3.05 4.66
C THR A 72 12.50 2.85 3.37
N LEU A 73 11.83 2.77 2.21
CA LEU A 73 12.46 2.70 0.91
C LEU A 73 13.41 3.88 0.67
N GLN A 74 12.96 5.11 0.95
CA GLN A 74 13.80 6.29 0.80
C GLN A 74 15.09 6.16 1.59
N ARG A 75 15.03 5.77 2.86
CA ARG A 75 16.22 5.59 3.71
C ARG A 75 17.12 4.44 3.27
N LEU A 76 16.55 3.35 2.73
CA LEU A 76 17.35 2.28 2.14
C LEU A 76 18.13 2.78 0.93
N LEU A 77 17.49 3.56 0.04
CA LEU A 77 18.13 4.12 -1.15
C LEU A 77 19.15 5.22 -0.82
N GLU A 78 18.96 5.99 0.25
CA GLU A 78 19.99 6.93 0.77
C GLU A 78 21.25 6.22 1.21
N GLN A 79 21.14 5.02 1.81
CA GLN A 79 22.27 4.21 2.25
C GLN A 79 22.87 3.35 1.11
N ARG A 80 22.01 2.89 0.20
CA ARG A 80 22.37 1.98 -0.90
C ARG A 80 21.56 2.35 -2.15
N PRO A 81 22.06 3.30 -2.96
CA PRO A 81 21.31 3.83 -4.12
C PRO A 81 20.94 2.78 -5.19
N GLU A 82 21.71 1.69 -5.26
CA GLU A 82 21.45 0.58 -6.19
C GLU A 82 20.53 -0.50 -5.62
N ALA A 83 20.01 -0.33 -4.40
CA ALA A 83 19.13 -1.31 -3.77
C ALA A 83 17.89 -1.59 -4.62
N VAL A 84 17.51 -2.84 -4.69
CA VAL A 84 16.27 -3.28 -5.34
C VAL A 84 15.21 -3.47 -4.27
N ALA A 85 14.12 -2.71 -4.39
CA ALA A 85 12.99 -2.84 -3.48
C ALA A 85 11.66 -2.95 -4.25
N LEU A 86 10.82 -3.85 -3.80
CA LEU A 86 9.46 -4.06 -4.26
C LEU A 86 8.50 -3.68 -3.14
N MET A 87 7.47 -2.92 -3.47
CA MET A 87 6.41 -2.60 -2.54
C MET A 87 5.34 -3.69 -2.57
N LEU A 88 4.89 -4.11 -1.40
CA LEU A 88 3.82 -5.09 -1.23
C LEU A 88 2.68 -4.44 -0.44
N THR A 89 1.44 -4.59 -0.88
CA THR A 89 0.32 -3.89 -0.23
C THR A 89 -1.02 -4.60 -0.40
N ALA A 90 -1.91 -4.39 0.57
CA ALA A 90 -3.27 -4.91 0.53
C ALA A 90 -4.24 -3.96 -0.21
N PHE A 91 -3.98 -2.63 -0.16
CA PHE A 91 -4.86 -1.59 -0.73
C PHE A 91 -4.04 -0.40 -1.21
N GLU A 92 -4.43 0.17 -2.36
CA GLU A 92 -3.63 1.20 -3.00
C GLU A 92 -4.46 2.39 -3.45
N ARG A 93 -3.86 3.56 -3.25
CA ARG A 93 -4.27 4.78 -3.95
C ARG A 93 -3.29 5.01 -5.09
N PRO A 94 -3.74 5.51 -6.25
CA PRO A 94 -2.84 5.83 -7.36
C PRO A 94 -1.68 6.75 -6.97
N GLU A 95 -1.92 7.67 -6.04
CA GLU A 95 -0.93 8.61 -5.51
C GLU A 95 0.19 7.88 -4.74
N THR A 96 -0.16 6.89 -3.92
CA THR A 96 0.80 6.07 -3.16
C THR A 96 1.70 5.27 -4.09
N LEU A 97 1.11 4.68 -5.13
CA LEU A 97 1.83 3.96 -6.17
C LEU A 97 2.79 4.89 -6.93
N ARG A 98 2.31 6.08 -7.34
CA ARG A 98 3.14 7.11 -7.98
C ARG A 98 4.31 7.51 -7.08
N GLN A 99 4.04 7.84 -5.81
CA GLN A 99 5.06 8.24 -4.84
C GLN A 99 6.12 7.15 -4.64
N ALA A 100 5.71 5.88 -4.53
CA ALA A 100 6.65 4.77 -4.39
C ALA A 100 7.56 4.63 -5.62
N LEU A 101 7.01 4.75 -6.83
CA LEU A 101 7.77 4.71 -8.08
C LEU A 101 8.73 5.91 -8.21
N GLU A 102 8.28 7.12 -7.86
CA GLU A 102 9.10 8.33 -7.85
C GLU A 102 10.23 8.24 -6.81
N THR A 103 9.99 7.60 -5.67
CA THR A 103 11.02 7.33 -4.65
C THR A 103 12.05 6.31 -5.15
N GLY A 104 11.72 5.47 -6.12
CA GLY A 104 12.65 4.53 -6.75
C GLY A 104 12.33 3.06 -6.56
N ALA A 105 11.10 2.72 -6.12
CA ALA A 105 10.65 1.34 -6.09
C ALA A 105 10.81 0.67 -7.46
N LYS A 106 11.31 -0.55 -7.48
CA LYS A 106 11.48 -1.34 -8.71
C LYS A 106 10.26 -2.16 -9.06
N GLY A 107 9.27 -2.21 -8.16
CA GLY A 107 8.02 -2.88 -8.44
C GLY A 107 6.98 -2.65 -7.36
N PHE A 108 5.77 -3.08 -7.72
CA PHE A 108 4.60 -2.92 -6.89
C PHE A 108 3.70 -4.14 -7.04
N LEU A 109 3.45 -4.83 -5.94
CA LEU A 109 2.74 -6.09 -5.88
C LEU A 109 1.57 -5.99 -4.89
N THR A 110 0.52 -6.76 -5.12
CA THR A 110 -0.55 -6.92 -4.16
C THR A 110 -0.28 -8.09 -3.20
N LYS A 111 -0.81 -8.01 -1.99
CA LYS A 111 -0.73 -9.14 -1.02
C LYS A 111 -1.52 -10.37 -1.47
N ASP A 112 -2.33 -10.23 -2.53
CA ASP A 112 -3.06 -11.33 -3.16
C ASP A 112 -2.25 -12.04 -4.26
N THR A 113 -1.06 -11.51 -4.63
CA THR A 113 -0.19 -12.11 -5.65
C THR A 113 0.33 -13.46 -5.15
N PRO A 114 0.21 -14.54 -5.93
CA PRO A 114 0.76 -15.84 -5.55
C PRO A 114 2.28 -15.79 -5.30
N SER A 115 2.76 -16.49 -4.28
CA SER A 115 4.18 -16.44 -3.88
C SER A 115 5.15 -16.92 -4.97
N GLU A 116 4.71 -17.84 -5.83
CA GLU A 116 5.47 -18.27 -7.01
C GLU A 116 5.67 -17.10 -7.99
N GLU A 117 4.63 -16.31 -8.19
CA GLU A 117 4.67 -15.13 -9.04
C GLU A 117 5.51 -14.01 -8.41
N ILE A 118 5.40 -13.80 -7.09
CA ILE A 118 6.27 -12.88 -6.33
C ILE A 118 7.74 -13.23 -6.57
N ALA A 119 8.11 -14.51 -6.52
CA ALA A 119 9.48 -14.96 -6.78
C ALA A 119 9.97 -14.60 -8.19
N GLU A 120 9.13 -14.79 -9.21
CA GLU A 120 9.45 -14.40 -10.59
C GLU A 120 9.61 -12.87 -10.74
N LEU A 121 8.73 -12.10 -10.11
CA LEU A 121 8.76 -10.63 -10.14
C LEU A 121 9.98 -10.08 -9.41
N ILE A 122 10.40 -10.70 -8.28
CA ILE A 122 11.65 -10.39 -7.58
C ILE A 122 12.85 -10.55 -8.53
N HIS A 123 12.94 -11.67 -9.25
CA HIS A 123 14.02 -11.90 -10.21
C HIS A 123 14.02 -10.91 -11.38
N ARG A 124 12.84 -10.54 -11.88
CA ARG A 124 12.70 -9.53 -12.94
C ARG A 124 13.14 -8.15 -12.47
N ALA A 125 12.76 -7.76 -11.24
CA ALA A 125 13.15 -6.49 -10.64
C ALA A 125 14.68 -6.43 -10.41
N TYR A 126 15.27 -7.51 -9.91
CA TYR A 126 16.72 -7.62 -9.71
C TYR A 126 17.51 -7.50 -11.04
N LYS A 127 16.94 -7.98 -12.13
CA LYS A 127 17.49 -7.80 -13.49
C LYS A 127 17.24 -6.39 -14.08
N GLY A 128 16.81 -5.43 -13.28
CA GLY A 128 16.60 -4.03 -13.66
C GLY A 128 15.29 -3.74 -14.39
N LYS A 129 14.32 -4.65 -14.35
CA LYS A 129 12.98 -4.43 -14.90
C LYS A 129 12.10 -3.77 -13.84
N THR A 130 11.32 -2.76 -14.21
CA THR A 130 10.20 -2.33 -13.37
C THR A 130 9.09 -3.38 -13.49
N VAL A 131 8.56 -3.82 -12.35
CA VAL A 131 7.52 -4.86 -12.28
C VAL A 131 6.28 -4.30 -11.59
N LEU A 132 5.14 -4.52 -12.21
CA LEU A 132 3.84 -4.14 -11.69
C LEU A 132 2.93 -5.36 -11.85
N ASP A 133 2.21 -5.69 -10.80
CA ASP A 133 1.09 -6.62 -10.88
C ASP A 133 -0.04 -6.01 -11.73
N ASP A 134 -0.96 -6.82 -12.24
CA ASP A 134 -2.04 -6.35 -13.12
C ASP A 134 -2.87 -5.24 -12.48
N ARG A 135 -3.19 -5.37 -11.21
CA ARG A 135 -4.01 -4.41 -10.47
C ARG A 135 -3.36 -3.03 -10.32
N PRO A 136 -2.11 -2.89 -9.84
CA PRO A 136 -1.37 -1.64 -9.88
C PRO A 136 -1.23 -1.03 -11.29
N LEU A 137 -1.04 -1.87 -12.29
CA LEU A 137 -0.94 -1.43 -13.68
C LEU A 137 -2.27 -0.83 -14.18
N ASP A 138 -3.40 -1.50 -13.90
CA ASP A 138 -4.72 -1.00 -14.25
C ASP A 138 -5.03 0.33 -13.54
N MET A 139 -4.67 0.44 -12.26
CA MET A 139 -4.83 1.69 -11.50
C MET A 139 -4.04 2.84 -12.10
N LEU A 140 -2.78 2.63 -12.45
CA LEU A 140 -1.97 3.65 -13.14
C LEU A 140 -2.55 4.02 -14.50
N ARG A 141 -2.95 3.03 -15.28
CA ARG A 141 -3.58 3.25 -16.57
C ARG A 141 -4.83 4.11 -16.42
N ASP A 142 -5.71 3.77 -15.51
CA ASP A 142 -6.96 4.50 -15.27
C ASP A 142 -6.69 5.92 -14.75
N PHE A 143 -5.71 6.10 -13.87
CA PHE A 143 -5.28 7.41 -13.40
C PHE A 143 -4.75 8.30 -14.52
N TYR A 144 -3.88 7.76 -15.41
CA TYR A 144 -3.32 8.54 -16.52
C TYR A 144 -4.28 8.71 -17.71
N LEU A 145 -5.18 7.77 -17.96
CA LEU A 145 -6.15 7.87 -19.06
C LEU A 145 -7.36 8.72 -18.71
N GLN A 146 -7.72 8.82 -17.42
CA GLN A 146 -8.82 9.68 -16.97
C GLN A 146 -8.42 11.15 -16.91
N GLY A 147 -7.14 11.51 -17.12
CA GLY A 147 -6.62 12.86 -16.96
C GLY A 147 -6.51 13.26 -15.49
N GLU A 148 -6.15 14.52 -15.24
CA GLU A 148 -6.19 15.08 -13.87
C GLU A 148 -7.55 14.74 -13.23
N PRO A 149 -7.58 14.29 -11.95
CA PRO A 149 -8.83 13.95 -11.30
C PRO A 149 -9.82 15.08 -11.52
N GLU A 150 -11.01 14.74 -12.03
CA GLU A 150 -12.08 15.74 -12.26
C GLU A 150 -12.15 16.66 -11.03
N PRO A 151 -12.28 17.97 -11.24
CA PRO A 151 -12.38 18.90 -10.13
C PRO A 151 -13.47 18.39 -9.20
N VAL A 152 -13.15 18.24 -7.92
CA VAL A 152 -14.08 17.73 -6.91
C VAL A 152 -15.42 18.43 -7.14
N ASP A 153 -16.45 17.64 -7.33
CA ASP A 153 -17.82 18.10 -7.52
C ASP A 153 -18.12 19.18 -6.46
N PRO A 154 -18.33 20.46 -6.85
CA PRO A 154 -18.58 21.54 -5.90
C PRO A 154 -19.77 21.24 -4.99
N GLU A 155 -20.72 20.45 -5.49
CA GLU A 155 -21.88 19.99 -4.76
C GLU A 155 -21.47 19.01 -3.64
N PHE A 156 -20.53 18.08 -3.90
CA PHE A 156 -20.01 17.17 -2.88
C PHE A 156 -19.25 17.95 -1.79
N ALA A 157 -18.40 18.92 -2.15
CA ALA A 157 -17.68 19.76 -1.22
C ALA A 157 -18.67 20.52 -0.31
N ARG A 158 -19.68 21.16 -0.88
CA ARG A 158 -20.74 21.86 -0.15
C ARG A 158 -21.54 20.95 0.79
N ARG A 159 -21.90 19.74 0.34
CA ARG A 159 -22.60 18.76 1.15
C ARG A 159 -21.73 18.28 2.32
N LEU A 160 -20.43 18.08 2.07
CA LEU A 160 -19.47 17.68 3.08
C LEU A 160 -19.30 18.75 4.17
N GLU A 161 -19.25 20.05 3.80
CA GLU A 161 -19.19 21.16 4.73
C GLU A 161 -20.46 21.25 5.61
N ASN A 162 -21.62 20.97 5.02
CA ASN A 162 -22.92 21.03 5.72
C ASN A 162 -23.26 19.73 6.47
N LEU A 163 -22.39 18.73 6.43
CA LEU A 163 -22.65 17.45 7.09
C LEU A 163 -22.72 17.61 8.63
N PRO A 164 -23.75 17.07 9.30
CA PRO A 164 -23.84 17.13 10.74
C PRO A 164 -22.57 16.60 11.42
N PRO A 165 -22.09 17.20 12.54
CA PRO A 165 -20.80 16.83 13.15
C PRO A 165 -20.67 15.34 13.52
N ARG A 166 -21.80 14.69 13.87
CA ARG A 166 -21.84 13.25 14.14
C ARG A 166 -21.57 12.39 12.90
N LEU A 167 -22.05 12.84 11.72
CA LEU A 167 -21.84 12.16 10.45
C LEU A 167 -20.46 12.52 9.86
N ARG A 168 -19.97 13.72 10.12
CA ARG A 168 -18.63 14.14 9.68
C ARG A 168 -17.54 13.21 10.22
N LYS A 169 -17.57 12.86 11.52
CA LYS A 169 -16.63 11.89 12.10
C LYS A 169 -16.65 10.53 11.40
N VAL A 170 -17.82 10.08 10.98
CA VAL A 170 -17.94 8.82 10.23
C VAL A 170 -17.44 8.98 8.80
N ALA A 171 -17.69 10.13 8.15
CA ALA A 171 -17.15 10.44 6.83
C ALA A 171 -15.60 10.48 6.85
N ASP A 172 -14.99 11.08 7.88
CA ASP A 172 -13.54 11.13 8.03
C ASP A 172 -12.94 9.70 8.20
N CYS A 173 -13.63 8.81 8.91
CA CYS A 173 -13.24 7.40 9.01
C CYS A 173 -13.42 6.66 7.66
N LEU A 174 -14.47 6.99 6.88
CA LEU A 174 -14.68 6.43 5.55
C LEU A 174 -13.60 6.91 4.57
N ALA A 175 -13.13 8.15 4.69
CA ALA A 175 -12.00 8.67 3.92
C ALA A 175 -10.72 7.85 4.13
N GLN A 176 -10.55 7.30 5.33
CA GLN A 176 -9.45 6.39 5.68
C GLN A 176 -9.74 4.92 5.33
N SER A 177 -10.79 4.66 4.55
CA SER A 177 -11.21 3.31 4.13
C SER A 177 -11.53 2.33 5.28
N MET A 178 -11.80 2.82 6.49
CA MET A 178 -12.09 2.00 7.66
C MET A 178 -13.37 1.16 7.49
N THR A 179 -13.35 -0.07 7.98
CA THR A 179 -14.54 -0.94 8.10
C THR A 179 -15.50 -0.44 9.18
N ASN A 180 -16.75 -0.89 9.19
CA ASN A 180 -17.71 -0.51 10.24
C ASN A 180 -17.23 -0.89 11.64
N ARG A 181 -16.48 -1.98 11.77
CA ARG A 181 -15.89 -2.44 13.03
C ARG A 181 -14.77 -1.51 13.51
N GLU A 182 -13.94 -1.03 12.62
CA GLU A 182 -12.88 -0.06 12.91
C GLU A 182 -13.46 1.31 13.26
N ILE A 183 -14.47 1.77 12.52
CA ILE A 183 -15.22 3.00 12.84
C ILE A 183 -15.87 2.89 14.22
N SER A 184 -16.46 1.74 14.55
CA SER A 184 -17.03 1.47 15.89
C SER A 184 -15.97 1.66 16.99
N ARG A 185 -14.77 1.11 16.79
CA ARG A 185 -13.66 1.25 17.76
C ARG A 185 -13.15 2.70 17.84
N ALA A 186 -12.98 3.37 16.70
CA ALA A 186 -12.46 4.74 16.64
C ALA A 186 -13.45 5.78 17.23
N THR A 187 -14.76 5.55 17.06
CA THR A 187 -15.80 6.50 17.48
C THR A 187 -16.48 6.16 18.79
N GLY A 188 -16.30 4.93 19.30
CA GLY A 188 -17.02 4.43 20.49
C GLY A 188 -18.50 4.11 20.24
N LEU A 189 -18.97 4.15 18.99
CA LEU A 189 -20.34 3.85 18.61
C LEU A 189 -20.55 2.34 18.43
N ALA A 190 -21.76 1.83 18.73
CA ALA A 190 -22.11 0.44 18.42
C ALA A 190 -22.10 0.20 16.89
N GLU A 191 -21.68 -0.98 16.44
CA GLU A 191 -21.58 -1.32 15.00
C GLU A 191 -22.90 -1.10 14.23
N ASN A 192 -24.03 -1.39 14.83
CA ASN A 192 -25.35 -1.15 14.23
C ASN A 192 -25.60 0.36 14.02
N THR A 193 -25.16 1.20 14.95
CA THR A 193 -25.25 2.67 14.84
C THR A 193 -24.31 3.17 13.75
N VAL A 194 -23.09 2.64 13.67
CA VAL A 194 -22.14 2.94 12.59
C VAL A 194 -22.74 2.57 11.25
N GLY A 195 -23.34 1.39 11.10
CA GLY A 195 -24.00 0.97 9.86
C GLY A 195 -25.14 1.91 9.43
N SER A 196 -25.88 2.48 10.38
CA SER A 196 -26.90 3.52 10.09
C SER A 196 -26.23 4.82 9.63
N TYR A 197 -25.24 5.31 10.38
CA TYR A 197 -24.54 6.56 10.05
C TYR A 197 -23.79 6.49 8.72
N VAL A 198 -23.22 5.34 8.37
CA VAL A 198 -22.61 5.13 7.06
C VAL A 198 -23.64 5.28 5.94
N ARG A 199 -24.84 4.74 6.10
CA ARG A 199 -25.94 4.93 5.12
C ARG A 199 -26.38 6.39 5.01
N ASP A 200 -26.49 7.06 6.15
CA ASP A 200 -26.84 8.48 6.19
C ASP A 200 -25.77 9.33 5.49
N VAL A 201 -24.48 9.08 5.74
CA VAL A 201 -23.35 9.75 5.05
C VAL A 201 -23.40 9.52 3.54
N ILE A 202 -23.61 8.28 3.10
CA ILE A 202 -23.75 7.94 1.67
C ILE A 202 -24.91 8.71 1.03
N THR A 203 -26.03 8.81 1.73
CA THR A 203 -27.22 9.50 1.25
C THR A 203 -27.00 11.02 1.18
N GLU A 204 -26.49 11.61 2.25
CA GLU A 204 -26.24 13.06 2.35
C GLU A 204 -25.18 13.54 1.34
N LEU A 205 -24.11 12.77 1.18
CA LEU A 205 -23.04 13.11 0.23
C LEU A 205 -23.40 12.75 -1.22
N GLY A 206 -24.40 11.88 -1.44
CA GLY A 206 -24.78 11.42 -2.78
C GLY A 206 -23.67 10.62 -3.49
N ALA A 207 -22.83 9.92 -2.73
CA ALA A 207 -21.68 9.21 -3.24
C ALA A 207 -21.56 7.83 -2.57
N ARG A 208 -21.08 6.83 -3.31
CA ARG A 208 -20.86 5.48 -2.77
C ARG A 208 -19.68 5.48 -1.78
N ARG A 209 -19.61 4.48 -0.90
CA ARG A 209 -18.58 4.37 0.13
C ARG A 209 -17.16 4.55 -0.41
N GLY A 210 -16.79 3.88 -1.49
CA GLY A 210 -15.48 4.00 -2.13
C GLY A 210 -15.23 5.38 -2.76
N GLU A 211 -16.28 6.00 -3.34
CA GLU A 211 -16.21 7.34 -3.92
C GLU A 211 -16.00 8.43 -2.87
N ILE A 212 -16.52 8.25 -1.66
CA ILE A 212 -16.32 9.18 -0.54
C ILE A 212 -14.83 9.27 -0.17
N ALA A 213 -14.15 8.12 -0.07
CA ALA A 213 -12.72 8.09 0.22
C ALA A 213 -11.90 8.85 -0.83
N VAL A 214 -12.19 8.62 -2.12
CA VAL A 214 -11.51 9.30 -3.23
C VAL A 214 -11.78 10.81 -3.21
N LYS A 215 -13.06 11.21 -3.16
CA LYS A 215 -13.45 12.64 -3.22
C LYS A 215 -12.95 13.44 -2.01
N MET A 216 -12.93 12.85 -0.82
CA MET A 216 -12.39 13.51 0.37
C MET A 216 -10.88 13.67 0.31
N GLY A 217 -10.14 12.65 -0.16
CA GLY A 217 -8.70 12.77 -0.39
C GLY A 217 -8.34 13.87 -1.39
N GLN A 218 -9.13 14.05 -2.46
CA GLN A 218 -8.96 15.13 -3.42
C GLN A 218 -9.17 16.55 -2.82
N LEU A 219 -10.04 16.68 -1.81
CA LEU A 219 -10.26 17.95 -1.11
C LEU A 219 -9.11 18.31 -0.18
N GLU A 220 -8.52 17.34 0.52
CA GLU A 220 -7.40 17.56 1.46
C GLU A 220 -6.14 18.05 0.73
N LEU A 221 -5.84 17.49 -0.44
CA LEU A 221 -4.68 17.89 -1.27
C LEU A 221 -4.73 19.34 -1.79
N ARG A 222 -5.88 20.03 -1.72
CA ARG A 222 -6.03 21.43 -2.15
C ARG A 222 -5.94 22.45 -1.03
N THR A 223 -5.87 21.98 0.21
CA THR A 223 -5.88 22.87 1.40
C THR A 223 -4.47 23.03 1.99
N GLU A 224 -3.49 22.30 1.48
CA GLU A 224 -2.04 22.46 1.73
C GLU A 224 -1.35 23.23 0.58
#